data_7581cf9372d46a2e28e9a0b5bf78b990
#
_entry.id   7581cf9372d46a2e28e9a0b5bf78b990
#
_cell.length_a   1.000
_cell.length_b   1.000
_cell.length_c   1.000
_cell.angle_alpha   90.00
_cell.angle_beta   90.00
_cell.angle_gamma   90.00
#
_symmetry.space_group_name_H-M   'P 1'
#
loop_
_entity.id
_entity.type
_entity.pdbx_description
1 polymer ?
#
loop_
_entity_poly.entity_id
_entity_poly.type
_entity_poly.pdbx_seq_one_letter_code
_entity_poly.pdbx_strand_id
1 'polypeptide(L)'
;SGTVWGDLRALVDADDGPPLSLHLARWATLAQLREFLVQRSVYHLREADSHTWGIPRLSGRAKAALVEIQSDEYGNGDDTRMHSALFAQLLRAAGLSDTYGGYWHDATAETLAGVNAISMFGLHRRHRGALVGHLAALEMTSTGPNRNYGKAVRRLGPPAEAAASFAEHVEADAVHEQGAGVGLCGALVE
;
A
#
# COMPACT_ATOMS: atom_id res chain seq x y z
N SER A 1 -4.61 -1.03 -30.22
CA SER A 1 -5.55 -1.24 -29.09
C SER A 1 -4.70 -1.40 -27.84
N GLY A 2 -4.77 -0.40 -26.96
CA GLY A 2 -4.10 -0.46 -25.68
C GLY A 2 -4.71 -1.59 -24.84
N THR A 3 -3.86 -2.32 -24.14
CA THR A 3 -4.32 -3.21 -23.07
C THR A 3 -4.55 -2.36 -21.80
N VAL A 4 -5.47 -2.77 -20.93
CA VAL A 4 -5.68 -2.08 -19.63
C VAL A 4 -4.36 -1.92 -18.86
N TRP A 5 -3.49 -2.92 -18.91
CA TRP A 5 -2.13 -2.86 -18.38
C TRP A 5 -1.31 -1.72 -18.98
N GLY A 6 -1.31 -1.59 -20.32
CA GLY A 6 -0.57 -0.51 -21.00
C GLY A 6 -1.11 0.87 -20.65
N ASP A 7 -2.42 1.01 -20.50
CA ASP A 7 -3.05 2.28 -20.13
C ASP A 7 -2.73 2.65 -18.68
N LEU A 8 -2.80 1.69 -17.74
CA LEU A 8 -2.40 1.89 -16.34
C LEU A 8 -0.91 2.26 -16.23
N ARG A 9 -0.05 1.56 -16.99
CA ARG A 9 1.39 1.86 -17.02
C ARG A 9 1.67 3.26 -17.52
N ALA A 10 1.01 3.68 -18.60
CA ALA A 10 1.15 5.04 -19.11
C ALA A 10 0.73 6.12 -18.10
N LEU A 11 -0.31 5.86 -17.31
CA LEU A 11 -0.73 6.76 -16.21
C LEU A 11 0.32 6.83 -15.10
N VAL A 12 0.87 5.69 -14.69
CA VAL A 12 1.94 5.64 -13.67
C VAL A 12 3.20 6.35 -14.16
N ASP A 13 3.62 6.11 -15.41
CA ASP A 13 4.83 6.68 -15.97
C ASP A 13 4.69 8.20 -16.26
N ALA A 14 3.47 8.72 -16.31
CA ALA A 14 3.19 10.15 -16.46
C ALA A 14 3.26 10.94 -15.14
N ASP A 15 3.42 10.26 -13.98
CA ASP A 15 3.59 10.93 -12.69
C ASP A 15 4.96 11.63 -12.62
N ASP A 16 4.92 12.94 -12.54
CA ASP A 16 6.09 13.83 -12.40
C ASP A 16 6.21 14.44 -10.99
N GLY A 17 5.48 13.90 -10.03
CA GLY A 17 5.48 14.37 -8.64
C GLY A 17 6.85 14.27 -7.97
N PRO A 18 7.09 15.09 -6.91
CA PRO A 18 8.35 15.07 -6.16
C PRO A 18 8.65 13.67 -5.60
N PRO A 19 9.85 13.13 -5.77
CA PRO A 19 10.18 11.77 -5.38
C PRO A 19 10.39 11.65 -3.85
N LEU A 20 9.31 11.65 -3.07
CA LEU A 20 9.33 11.58 -1.60
C LEU A 20 10.16 10.43 -1.08
N SER A 21 10.05 9.24 -1.67
CA SER A 21 10.78 8.06 -1.22
C SER A 21 12.30 8.24 -1.34
N LEU A 22 12.76 8.90 -2.40
CA LEU A 22 14.16 9.22 -2.62
C LEU A 22 14.65 10.27 -1.61
N HIS A 23 13.83 11.29 -1.32
CA HIS A 23 14.12 12.27 -0.27
C HIS A 23 14.31 11.58 1.08
N LEU A 24 13.38 10.70 1.47
CA LEU A 24 13.48 9.95 2.72
C LEU A 24 14.75 9.10 2.78
N ALA A 25 15.08 8.40 1.69
CA ALA A 25 16.27 7.55 1.64
C ALA A 25 17.58 8.32 1.82
N ARG A 26 17.66 9.54 1.27
CA ARG A 26 18.94 10.26 1.14
C ARG A 26 19.13 11.40 2.12
N TRP A 27 18.09 12.18 2.38
CA TRP A 27 18.24 13.49 3.01
C TRP A 27 17.38 13.72 4.25
N ALA A 28 16.32 12.94 4.42
CA ALA A 28 15.41 13.13 5.55
C ALA A 28 16.12 12.99 6.90
N THR A 29 15.62 13.71 7.88
CA THR A 29 15.94 13.56 9.29
C THR A 29 15.07 12.48 9.94
N LEU A 30 15.44 12.05 11.16
CA LEU A 30 14.60 11.13 11.94
C LEU A 30 13.20 11.72 12.23
N ALA A 31 13.12 13.03 12.47
CA ALA A 31 11.84 13.71 12.69
C ALA A 31 10.95 13.62 11.44
N GLN A 32 11.51 13.83 10.25
CA GLN A 32 10.78 13.70 8.99
C GLN A 32 10.37 12.25 8.69
N LEU A 33 11.21 11.27 9.03
CA LEU A 33 10.82 9.86 8.94
C LEU A 33 9.65 9.55 9.88
N ARG A 34 9.69 10.03 11.13
CA ARG A 34 8.58 9.85 12.08
C ARG A 34 7.29 10.49 11.59
N GLU A 35 7.36 11.71 11.06
CA GLU A 35 6.21 12.37 10.45
C GLU A 35 5.63 11.54 9.30
N PHE A 36 6.47 11.06 8.38
CA PHE A 36 6.05 10.16 7.32
C PHE A 36 5.34 8.91 7.86
N LEU A 37 5.86 8.27 8.90
CA LEU A 37 5.26 7.10 9.50
C LEU A 37 3.91 7.41 10.18
N VAL A 38 3.79 8.58 10.82
CA VAL A 38 2.52 9.08 11.37
C VAL A 38 1.47 9.20 10.28
N GLN A 39 1.80 9.86 9.16
CA GLN A 39 0.88 10.01 8.03
C GLN A 39 0.48 8.64 7.43
N ARG A 40 1.44 7.72 7.30
CA ARG A 40 1.18 6.37 6.76
C ARG A 40 0.36 5.50 7.71
N SER A 41 0.39 5.73 9.02
CA SER A 41 -0.31 4.92 10.01
C SER A 41 -1.83 4.90 9.82
N VAL A 42 -2.40 5.97 9.25
CA VAL A 42 -3.83 6.09 8.98
C VAL A 42 -4.33 5.02 8.03
N TYR A 43 -3.49 4.60 7.08
CA TYR A 43 -3.78 3.52 6.13
C TYR A 43 -3.19 2.18 6.59
N HIS A 44 -1.87 2.12 6.84
CA HIS A 44 -1.14 0.85 6.98
C HIS A 44 -1.53 0.02 8.21
N LEU A 45 -2.04 0.63 9.28
CA LEU A 45 -2.59 -0.12 10.41
C LEU A 45 -3.94 -0.83 10.10
N ARG A 46 -4.51 -0.56 8.92
CA ARG A 46 -5.71 -1.19 8.35
C ARG A 46 -5.51 -1.52 6.86
N GLU A 47 -4.27 -1.76 6.49
CA GLU A 47 -3.90 -2.15 5.13
C GLU A 47 -4.73 -3.35 4.67
N ALA A 48 -5.10 -3.36 3.40
CA ALA A 48 -5.96 -4.37 2.78
C ALA A 48 -7.46 -4.33 3.15
N ASP A 49 -7.85 -3.87 4.34
CA ASP A 49 -9.24 -3.95 4.80
C ASP A 49 -10.25 -3.36 3.80
N SER A 50 -9.98 -2.16 3.29
CA SER A 50 -10.89 -1.49 2.34
C SER A 50 -10.97 -2.21 0.98
N HIS A 51 -9.89 -2.79 0.51
CA HIS A 51 -9.86 -3.56 -0.74
C HIS A 51 -10.57 -4.91 -0.61
N THR A 52 -10.53 -5.53 0.58
CA THR A 52 -11.26 -6.78 0.89
C THR A 52 -12.76 -6.67 0.60
N TRP A 53 -13.35 -5.49 0.74
CA TRP A 53 -14.77 -5.26 0.39
C TRP A 53 -15.07 -5.45 -1.11
N GLY A 54 -14.05 -5.51 -1.97
CA GLY A 54 -14.18 -5.86 -3.38
C GLY A 54 -14.51 -7.33 -3.62
N ILE A 55 -14.08 -8.25 -2.75
CA ILE A 55 -14.20 -9.70 -2.93
C ILE A 55 -15.64 -10.13 -3.25
N PRO A 56 -16.70 -9.76 -2.47
CA PRO A 56 -18.06 -10.16 -2.78
C PRO A 56 -18.66 -9.47 -4.02
N ARG A 57 -17.98 -8.52 -4.62
CA ARG A 57 -18.46 -7.71 -5.75
C ARG A 57 -17.83 -8.09 -7.09
N LEU A 58 -16.85 -8.97 -7.04
CA LEU A 58 -16.18 -9.53 -8.20
C LEU A 58 -16.59 -10.98 -8.42
N SER A 59 -16.28 -11.53 -9.58
CA SER A 59 -16.50 -12.92 -9.96
C SER A 59 -15.34 -13.45 -10.79
N GLY A 60 -15.29 -14.78 -11.00
CA GLY A 60 -14.33 -15.42 -11.87
C GLY A 60 -12.86 -15.08 -11.56
N ARG A 61 -12.10 -14.85 -12.60
CA ARG A 61 -10.64 -14.57 -12.52
C ARG A 61 -10.31 -13.32 -11.72
N ALA A 62 -11.09 -12.23 -11.88
CA ALA A 62 -10.86 -11.01 -11.12
C ALA A 62 -11.01 -11.22 -9.61
N LYS A 63 -12.02 -12.01 -9.18
CA LYS A 63 -12.15 -12.36 -7.76
C LYS A 63 -10.98 -13.20 -7.27
N ALA A 64 -10.57 -14.21 -8.04
CA ALA A 64 -9.46 -15.08 -7.66
C ALA A 64 -8.16 -14.27 -7.46
N ALA A 65 -7.84 -13.39 -8.40
CA ALA A 65 -6.67 -12.52 -8.31
C ALA A 65 -6.72 -11.57 -7.08
N LEU A 66 -7.89 -10.98 -6.79
CA LEU A 66 -8.03 -10.15 -5.59
C LEU A 66 -7.84 -10.98 -4.31
N VAL A 67 -8.38 -12.19 -4.23
CA VAL A 67 -8.24 -13.05 -3.05
C VAL A 67 -6.78 -13.47 -2.84
N GLU A 68 -6.03 -13.72 -3.91
CA GLU A 68 -4.61 -14.06 -3.86
C GLU A 68 -3.81 -12.90 -3.24
N ILE A 69 -3.96 -11.68 -3.76
CA ILE A 69 -3.32 -10.48 -3.21
C ILE A 69 -3.70 -10.29 -1.72
N GLN A 70 -5.00 -10.35 -1.41
CA GLN A 70 -5.48 -10.17 -0.04
C GLN A 70 -4.97 -11.27 0.91
N SER A 71 -4.75 -12.49 0.43
CA SER A 71 -4.17 -13.56 1.24
C SER A 71 -2.76 -13.19 1.71
N ASP A 72 -1.94 -12.66 0.80
CA ASP A 72 -0.58 -12.21 1.14
C ASP A 72 -0.61 -11.01 2.10
N GLU A 73 -1.48 -10.03 1.84
CA GLU A 73 -1.68 -8.86 2.71
C GLU A 73 -2.03 -9.26 4.15
N TYR A 74 -2.83 -10.30 4.32
CA TYR A 74 -3.18 -10.89 5.61
C TYR A 74 -2.22 -11.99 6.08
N GLY A 75 -0.98 -12.00 5.58
CA GLY A 75 0.10 -12.88 6.03
C GLY A 75 -0.11 -14.35 5.74
N ASN A 76 -0.96 -14.68 4.75
CA ASN A 76 -1.36 -16.06 4.43
C ASN A 76 -1.91 -16.83 5.65
N GLY A 77 -2.59 -16.11 6.55
CA GLY A 77 -3.19 -16.67 7.76
C GLY A 77 -2.26 -16.66 9.00
N ASP A 78 -1.06 -16.10 8.88
CA ASP A 78 -0.16 -15.82 10.00
C ASP A 78 -0.32 -14.34 10.43
N ASP A 79 -0.92 -14.11 11.60
CA ASP A 79 -1.20 -12.78 12.11
C ASP A 79 0.07 -11.95 12.36
N THR A 80 1.21 -12.59 12.60
CA THR A 80 2.49 -11.90 12.79
C THR A 80 3.10 -11.41 11.48
N ARG A 81 2.66 -11.94 10.34
CA ARG A 81 3.09 -11.59 8.99
C ARG A 81 2.13 -10.68 8.25
N MET A 82 0.99 -10.35 8.83
CA MET A 82 0.11 -9.33 8.24
C MET A 82 0.88 -8.03 8.02
N HIS A 83 0.71 -7.39 6.86
CA HIS A 83 1.38 -6.12 6.56
C HIS A 83 1.08 -5.05 7.63
N SER A 84 -0.15 -4.99 8.11
CA SER A 84 -0.53 -4.11 9.23
C SER A 84 0.22 -4.41 10.53
N ALA A 85 0.49 -5.68 10.84
CA ALA A 85 1.24 -6.09 12.03
C ALA A 85 2.72 -5.73 11.90
N LEU A 86 3.31 -5.93 10.73
CA LEU A 86 4.69 -5.52 10.44
C LEU A 86 4.85 -4.00 10.50
N PHE A 87 3.86 -3.25 10.01
CA PHE A 87 3.88 -1.79 10.13
C PHE A 87 3.71 -1.33 11.58
N ALA A 88 2.89 -1.98 12.38
CA ALA A 88 2.77 -1.73 13.82
C ALA A 88 4.11 -1.95 14.55
N GLN A 89 4.86 -2.99 14.19
CA GLN A 89 6.20 -3.22 14.72
C GLN A 89 7.17 -2.08 14.35
N LEU A 90 7.13 -1.60 13.11
CA LEU A 90 7.93 -0.46 12.66
C LEU A 90 7.60 0.82 13.46
N LEU A 91 6.33 1.11 13.71
CA LEU A 91 5.92 2.26 14.53
C LEU A 91 6.50 2.17 15.95
N ARG A 92 6.35 1.03 16.62
CA ARG A 92 6.93 0.80 17.96
C ARG A 92 8.45 1.01 17.96
N ALA A 93 9.15 0.45 16.97
CA ALA A 93 10.59 0.59 16.82
C ALA A 93 11.04 2.04 16.56
N ALA A 94 10.19 2.85 15.93
CA ALA A 94 10.40 4.29 15.73
C ALA A 94 10.02 5.15 16.96
N GLY A 95 9.53 4.54 18.05
CA GLY A 95 9.06 5.23 19.24
C GLY A 95 7.71 5.93 19.04
N LEU A 96 6.85 5.36 18.17
CA LEU A 96 5.51 5.85 17.86
C LEU A 96 4.44 4.88 18.39
N SER A 97 3.22 5.38 18.57
CA SER A 97 2.06 4.55 18.90
C SER A 97 1.67 3.69 17.68
N ASP A 98 1.36 2.43 17.94
CA ASP A 98 0.81 1.49 16.98
C ASP A 98 -0.71 1.36 17.07
N THR A 99 -1.36 2.22 17.86
CA THR A 99 -2.81 2.23 17.98
C THR A 99 -3.46 2.82 16.75
N TYR A 100 -4.34 2.05 16.10
CA TYR A 100 -5.12 2.57 14.98
C TYR A 100 -5.92 3.81 15.37
N GLY A 101 -5.82 4.84 14.57
CA GLY A 101 -6.47 6.12 14.84
C GLY A 101 -5.73 7.02 15.83
N GLY A 102 -4.64 6.56 16.42
CA GLY A 102 -3.85 7.35 17.39
C GLY A 102 -3.37 8.70 16.84
N TYR A 103 -3.23 8.81 15.51
CA TYR A 103 -2.73 10.00 14.84
C TYR A 103 -3.72 10.67 13.89
N TRP A 104 -5.02 10.44 14.03
CA TRP A 104 -6.00 11.06 13.13
C TRP A 104 -5.99 12.59 13.19
N HIS A 105 -5.69 13.17 14.34
CA HIS A 105 -5.60 14.63 14.51
C HIS A 105 -4.31 15.24 13.96
N ASP A 106 -3.28 14.39 13.75
CA ASP A 106 -1.99 14.79 13.17
C ASP A 106 -1.94 14.54 11.66
N ALA A 107 -2.93 13.79 11.12
CA ALA A 107 -3.00 13.49 9.70
C ALA A 107 -3.40 14.72 8.88
N THR A 108 -2.71 14.91 7.74
CA THR A 108 -3.08 15.99 6.81
C THR A 108 -4.41 15.71 6.11
N ALA A 109 -5.03 16.77 5.60
CA ALA A 109 -6.27 16.65 4.84
C ALA A 109 -6.12 15.72 3.62
N GLU A 110 -4.96 15.76 2.96
CA GLU A 110 -4.63 14.92 1.81
C GLU A 110 -4.53 13.44 2.20
N THR A 111 -3.87 13.13 3.32
CA THR A 111 -3.80 11.77 3.87
C THR A 111 -5.19 11.22 4.15
N LEU A 112 -6.02 12.00 4.86
CA LEU A 112 -7.40 11.61 5.18
C LEU A 112 -8.26 11.48 3.92
N ALA A 113 -8.11 12.38 2.95
CA ALA A 113 -8.84 12.32 1.68
C ALA A 113 -8.49 11.03 0.90
N GLY A 114 -7.21 10.65 0.85
CA GLY A 114 -6.77 9.41 0.20
C GLY A 114 -7.42 8.17 0.84
N VAL A 115 -7.35 8.03 2.15
CA VAL A 115 -7.95 6.88 2.87
C VAL A 115 -9.46 6.86 2.74
N ASN A 116 -10.12 8.03 2.80
CA ASN A 116 -11.56 8.14 2.60
C ASN A 116 -11.98 7.78 1.16
N ALA A 117 -11.16 8.11 0.15
CA ALA A 117 -11.41 7.70 -1.23
C ALA A 117 -11.41 6.18 -1.38
N ILE A 118 -10.41 5.48 -0.80
CA ILE A 118 -10.36 4.01 -0.81
C ILE A 118 -11.61 3.43 -0.13
N SER A 119 -11.96 3.95 1.04
CA SER A 119 -13.15 3.53 1.78
C SER A 119 -14.43 3.77 0.97
N MET A 120 -14.55 4.91 0.30
CA MET A 120 -15.67 5.21 -0.60
C MET A 120 -15.75 4.19 -1.75
N PHE A 121 -14.63 3.86 -2.38
CA PHE A 121 -14.60 2.85 -3.44
C PHE A 121 -15.01 1.47 -2.91
N GLY A 122 -14.53 1.08 -1.74
CA GLY A 122 -14.87 -0.16 -1.08
C GLY A 122 -16.32 -0.25 -0.65
N LEU A 123 -16.91 0.80 -0.12
CA LEU A 123 -18.29 0.82 0.37
C LEU A 123 -19.35 0.84 -0.74
N HIS A 124 -19.04 1.43 -1.89
CA HIS A 124 -20.03 1.62 -2.97
C HIS A 124 -19.79 0.68 -4.15
N ARG A 125 -20.73 -0.23 -4.41
CA ARG A 125 -20.70 -1.20 -5.52
C ARG A 125 -20.39 -0.58 -6.89
N ARG A 126 -20.92 0.60 -7.15
CA ARG A 126 -20.71 1.33 -8.42
C ARG A 126 -19.25 1.67 -8.67
N HIS A 127 -18.44 1.74 -7.62
CA HIS A 127 -17.02 2.09 -7.67
C HIS A 127 -16.08 0.88 -7.64
N ARG A 128 -16.60 -0.35 -7.87
CA ARG A 128 -15.73 -1.55 -7.87
C ARG A 128 -14.54 -1.46 -8.84
N GLY A 129 -14.74 -0.81 -9.99
CA GLY A 129 -13.65 -0.57 -10.94
C GLY A 129 -12.59 0.39 -10.40
N ALA A 130 -13.02 1.45 -9.71
CA ALA A 130 -12.10 2.38 -9.05
C ALA A 130 -11.32 1.70 -7.91
N LEU A 131 -11.97 0.83 -7.12
CA LEU A 131 -11.31 0.06 -6.07
C LEU A 131 -10.21 -0.84 -6.64
N VAL A 132 -10.52 -1.55 -7.70
CA VAL A 132 -9.58 -2.45 -8.39
C VAL A 132 -8.43 -1.68 -9.02
N GLY A 133 -8.72 -0.57 -9.72
CA GLY A 133 -7.71 0.29 -10.32
C GLY A 133 -6.80 0.95 -9.28
N HIS A 134 -7.36 1.34 -8.13
CA HIS A 134 -6.57 1.88 -7.02
C HIS A 134 -5.58 0.84 -6.46
N LEU A 135 -6.05 -0.40 -6.23
CA LEU A 135 -5.15 -1.47 -5.78
C LEU A 135 -4.05 -1.71 -6.80
N ALA A 136 -4.40 -1.83 -8.08
CA ALA A 136 -3.40 -2.01 -9.13
C ALA A 136 -2.37 -0.88 -9.18
N ALA A 137 -2.78 0.38 -8.98
CA ALA A 137 -1.86 1.50 -8.91
C ALA A 137 -0.91 1.40 -7.72
N LEU A 138 -1.38 0.96 -6.55
CA LEU A 138 -0.52 0.71 -5.39
C LEU A 138 0.52 -0.37 -5.71
N GLU A 139 0.11 -1.52 -6.22
CA GLU A 139 1.01 -2.64 -6.54
C GLU A 139 2.06 -2.24 -7.62
N MET A 140 1.65 -1.46 -8.61
CA MET A 140 2.54 -1.01 -9.68
C MET A 140 3.56 0.04 -9.23
N THR A 141 3.29 0.79 -8.16
CA THR A 141 4.09 1.96 -7.75
C THR A 141 4.84 1.77 -6.45
N SER A 142 4.65 0.68 -5.72
CA SER A 142 5.14 0.51 -4.35
C SER A 142 6.56 -0.07 -4.23
N THR A 143 6.98 -0.98 -5.10
CA THR A 143 8.28 -1.68 -5.01
C THR A 143 9.48 -0.73 -4.86
N GLY A 144 9.61 0.26 -5.74
CA GLY A 144 10.70 1.22 -5.72
C GLY A 144 10.70 2.10 -4.46
N PRO A 145 9.59 2.76 -4.15
CA PRO A 145 9.42 3.51 -2.90
C PRO A 145 9.69 2.68 -1.65
N ASN A 146 9.19 1.46 -1.52
CA ASN A 146 9.40 0.61 -0.35
C ASN A 146 10.89 0.27 -0.14
N ARG A 147 11.64 0.01 -1.22
CA ARG A 147 13.11 -0.11 -1.14
C ARG A 147 13.77 1.13 -0.55
N ASN A 148 13.31 2.32 -0.93
CA ASN A 148 13.84 3.59 -0.44
C ASN A 148 13.44 3.84 1.02
N TYR A 149 12.20 3.53 1.43
CA TYR A 149 11.76 3.63 2.82
C TYR A 149 12.58 2.70 3.73
N GLY A 150 12.83 1.46 3.30
CA GLY A 150 13.72 0.54 4.02
C GLY A 150 15.15 1.09 4.18
N LYS A 151 15.70 1.78 3.15
CA LYS A 151 17.00 2.48 3.27
C LYS A 151 16.93 3.62 4.29
N ALA A 152 15.83 4.39 4.31
CA ALA A 152 15.65 5.48 5.27
C ALA A 152 15.63 4.97 6.71
N VAL A 153 14.88 3.90 6.99
CA VAL A 153 14.81 3.26 8.32
C VAL A 153 16.21 2.81 8.76
N ARG A 154 16.92 2.07 7.92
CA ARG A 154 18.29 1.62 8.24
C ARG A 154 19.27 2.76 8.47
N ARG A 155 19.14 3.87 7.77
CA ARG A 155 20.02 5.06 7.90
C ARG A 155 19.73 5.87 9.16
N LEU A 156 18.46 5.95 9.58
CA LEU A 156 18.00 6.92 10.58
C LEU A 156 17.84 6.34 11.98
N GLY A 157 18.06 5.02 12.17
CA GLY A 157 18.32 4.48 13.47
C GLY A 157 17.27 3.60 14.15
N PRO A 158 16.03 3.37 13.64
CA PRO A 158 15.26 2.23 14.12
C PRO A 158 16.06 0.93 13.94
N PRO A 159 15.89 -0.09 14.79
CA PRO A 159 16.52 -1.39 14.61
C PRO A 159 16.32 -1.92 13.19
N ALA A 160 17.30 -2.61 12.64
CA ALA A 160 17.27 -3.10 11.24
C ALA A 160 16.04 -3.97 10.95
N GLU A 161 15.57 -4.70 11.95
CA GLU A 161 14.37 -5.55 11.90
C GLU A 161 13.09 -4.74 11.65
N ALA A 162 13.08 -3.46 12.04
CA ALA A 162 11.96 -2.55 11.77
C ALA A 162 11.76 -2.28 10.27
N ALA A 163 12.77 -2.54 9.43
CA ALA A 163 12.63 -2.43 7.98
C ALA A 163 11.88 -3.64 7.36
N ALA A 164 11.53 -4.66 8.13
CA ALA A 164 10.85 -5.87 7.64
C ALA A 164 9.53 -5.54 6.93
N SER A 165 8.75 -4.59 7.45
CA SER A 165 7.51 -4.13 6.79
C SER A 165 7.74 -3.70 5.33
N PHE A 166 8.79 -2.92 5.09
CA PHE A 166 9.11 -2.47 3.73
C PHE A 166 9.80 -3.55 2.88
N ALA A 167 10.48 -4.52 3.51
CA ALA A 167 11.10 -5.63 2.80
C ALA A 167 10.04 -6.62 2.29
N GLU A 168 9.02 -6.93 3.09
CA GLU A 168 7.89 -7.76 2.69
C GLU A 168 7.19 -7.19 1.45
N HIS A 169 6.88 -5.90 1.45
CA HIS A 169 6.31 -5.23 0.27
C HIS A 169 7.20 -5.34 -0.98
N VAL A 170 8.51 -5.30 -0.84
CA VAL A 170 9.40 -5.43 -2.01
C VAL A 170 9.33 -6.83 -2.62
N GLU A 171 9.15 -7.88 -1.81
CA GLU A 171 9.01 -9.26 -2.28
C GLU A 171 7.61 -9.52 -2.84
N ALA A 172 6.57 -9.11 -2.13
CA ALA A 172 5.18 -9.28 -2.53
C ALA A 172 4.86 -8.52 -3.82
N ASP A 173 5.19 -7.22 -3.89
CA ASP A 173 4.84 -6.35 -5.01
C ASP A 173 5.48 -6.81 -6.34
N ALA A 174 6.65 -7.44 -6.30
CA ALA A 174 7.28 -7.98 -7.52
C ALA A 174 6.43 -9.09 -8.18
N VAL A 175 5.61 -9.79 -7.40
CA VAL A 175 4.67 -10.82 -7.89
C VAL A 175 3.31 -10.19 -8.17
N HIS A 176 2.85 -9.30 -7.29
CA HIS A 176 1.52 -8.71 -7.34
C HIS A 176 1.35 -7.70 -8.48
N GLU A 177 2.40 -7.03 -8.94
CA GLU A 177 2.33 -6.07 -10.05
C GLU A 177 1.63 -6.67 -11.27
N GLN A 178 2.03 -7.88 -11.69
CA GLN A 178 1.38 -8.58 -12.80
C GLN A 178 0.00 -9.12 -12.43
N GLY A 179 -0.14 -9.63 -11.22
CA GLY A 179 -1.42 -10.14 -10.69
C GLY A 179 -2.50 -9.07 -10.67
N ALA A 180 -2.18 -7.88 -10.19
CA ALA A 180 -3.11 -6.75 -10.12
C ALA A 180 -3.42 -6.16 -11.50
N GLY A 181 -2.43 -5.90 -12.32
CA GLY A 181 -2.63 -5.25 -13.61
C GLY A 181 -3.28 -6.17 -14.65
N VAL A 182 -2.74 -7.37 -14.82
CA VAL A 182 -3.22 -8.32 -15.86
C VAL A 182 -4.32 -9.22 -15.29
N GLY A 183 -4.09 -9.81 -14.12
CA GLY A 183 -5.01 -10.77 -13.50
C GLY A 183 -6.29 -10.11 -13.00
N LEU A 184 -6.18 -9.02 -12.25
CA LEU A 184 -7.32 -8.36 -11.63
C LEU A 184 -7.98 -7.33 -12.57
N CYS A 185 -7.24 -6.31 -13.02
CA CYS A 185 -7.79 -5.25 -13.87
C CYS A 185 -8.14 -5.77 -15.28
N GLY A 186 -7.29 -6.58 -15.90
CA GLY A 186 -7.58 -7.18 -17.20
C GLY A 186 -8.85 -8.02 -17.16
N ALA A 187 -8.97 -8.91 -16.19
CA ALA A 187 -10.15 -9.78 -16.04
C ALA A 187 -11.43 -9.04 -15.64
N LEU A 188 -11.36 -7.80 -15.13
CA LEU A 188 -12.54 -7.01 -14.80
C LEU A 188 -13.18 -6.38 -16.04
N VAL A 189 -12.41 -6.10 -17.08
CA VAL A 189 -12.88 -5.45 -18.32
C VAL A 189 -13.16 -6.43 -19.47
N GLU A 190 -12.73 -7.69 -19.35
CA GLU A 190 -13.14 -8.79 -20.22
C GLU A 190 -14.61 -9.24 -19.93
#